data_c87f1ba7260f0b459231977215f718aa
#
_entry.id   c87f1ba7260f0b459231977215f718aa
#
_cell.length_a   1.000
_cell.length_b   1.000
_cell.length_c   1.000
_cell.angle_alpha   90.00
_cell.angle_beta   90.00
_cell.angle_gamma   90.00
#
_symmetry.space_group_name_H-M   'P 1'
#
loop_
_entity.id
_entity.type
_entity.pdbx_description
1 polymer ?
#
loop_
_entity_poly.entity_id
_entity_poly.type
_entity_poly.pdbx_seq_one_letter_code
_entity_poly.pdbx_strand_id
1 'polypeptide(L)'
;MDPVICTVDVALLTLTAEGLEVALLKREHAPFKGVAALPGGYIHARTDVDARDAARRVLLDKTGIAAPYLEQLATFSGAARDPRGWSISIAYYALVP
;
A
#
# COMPACT_ATOMS: atom_id res chain seq x y z
N MET A 1 -26.00 -4.86 -3.94
CA MET A 1 -24.72 -4.17 -4.26
C MET A 1 -23.58 -5.06 -3.82
N ASP A 2 -22.66 -5.34 -4.72
CA ASP A 2 -21.49 -6.15 -4.40
C ASP A 2 -20.42 -5.29 -3.74
N PRO A 3 -19.82 -5.75 -2.66
CA PRO A 3 -18.73 -5.00 -2.03
C PRO A 3 -17.49 -4.97 -2.93
N VAL A 4 -16.80 -3.84 -2.89
CA VAL A 4 -15.51 -3.65 -3.56
C VAL A 4 -14.43 -3.53 -2.50
N ILE A 5 -13.37 -4.32 -2.64
CA ILE A 5 -12.23 -4.24 -1.74
C ILE A 5 -11.40 -3.02 -2.15
N CYS A 6 -11.23 -2.07 -1.22
CA CYS A 6 -10.45 -0.88 -1.48
C CYS A 6 -9.27 -0.80 -0.52
N THR A 7 -8.07 -0.78 -1.08
CA THR A 7 -6.82 -0.72 -0.31
C THR A 7 -5.95 0.43 -0.79
N VAL A 8 -4.97 0.77 0.04
CA VAL A 8 -3.84 1.60 -0.35
C VAL A 8 -2.58 0.76 -0.25
N ASP A 9 -1.62 1.04 -1.12
CA ASP A 9 -0.31 0.41 -1.11
C ASP A 9 0.75 1.49 -1.27
N VAL A 10 1.90 1.32 -0.61
CA VAL A 10 2.95 2.33 -0.61
C VAL A 10 4.26 1.74 -1.09
N ALA A 11 4.81 2.28 -2.17
CA ALA A 11 6.14 1.96 -2.63
C ALA A 11 7.12 2.89 -1.91
N LEU A 12 7.76 2.39 -0.88
CA LEU A 12 8.80 3.12 -0.15
C LEU A 12 10.12 2.91 -0.86
N LEU A 13 10.63 3.97 -1.48
CA LEU A 13 11.78 3.91 -2.37
C LEU A 13 12.98 4.58 -1.75
N THR A 14 14.15 3.98 -1.94
CA THR A 14 15.43 4.58 -1.56
C THR A 14 16.45 4.37 -2.67
N LEU A 15 17.36 5.33 -2.81
CA LEU A 15 18.45 5.23 -3.77
C LEU A 15 19.70 4.79 -3.04
N THR A 16 20.27 3.66 -3.47
CA THR A 16 21.53 3.12 -2.95
C THR A 16 22.61 3.11 -4.04
N ALA A 17 23.81 2.66 -3.66
CA ALA A 17 24.91 2.50 -4.62
C ALA A 17 24.58 1.49 -5.73
N GLU A 18 23.67 0.55 -5.46
CA GLU A 18 23.24 -0.44 -6.44
C GLU A 18 22.03 -0.02 -7.24
N GLY A 19 21.44 1.14 -6.96
CA GLY A 19 20.30 1.67 -7.67
C GLY A 19 19.09 1.95 -6.79
N LEU A 20 17.93 2.00 -7.41
CA LEU A 20 16.67 2.26 -6.72
C LEU A 20 16.15 0.98 -6.10
N GLU A 21 15.85 1.03 -4.81
CA GLU A 21 15.33 -0.11 -4.06
C GLU A 21 13.95 0.20 -3.50
N VAL A 22 13.12 -0.83 -3.35
CA VAL A 22 11.78 -0.73 -2.78
C VAL A 22 11.67 -1.63 -1.56
N ALA A 23 11.02 -1.12 -0.50
CA ALA A 23 10.78 -1.90 0.70
C ALA A 23 9.60 -2.85 0.50
N LEU A 24 9.83 -4.13 0.76
CA LEU A 24 8.80 -5.15 0.73
C LEU A 24 8.66 -5.77 2.11
N LEU A 25 7.43 -6.12 2.45
CA LEU A 25 7.10 -6.80 3.69
C LEU A 25 6.54 -8.18 3.38
N LYS A 26 6.84 -9.13 4.24
CA LYS A 26 6.26 -10.46 4.15
C LYS A 26 4.82 -10.42 4.66
N ARG A 27 3.89 -10.90 3.88
CA ARG A 27 2.48 -10.94 4.28
C ARG A 27 2.30 -11.91 5.45
N GLU A 28 1.57 -11.46 6.47
CA GLU A 28 1.29 -12.24 7.67
C GLU A 28 -0.02 -13.03 7.56
N HIS A 29 -0.91 -12.62 6.66
CA HIS A 29 -2.25 -13.17 6.53
C HIS A 29 -2.57 -13.59 5.10
N ALA A 30 -3.54 -14.50 4.97
CA ALA A 30 -4.10 -14.86 3.66
C ALA A 30 -4.84 -13.65 3.06
N PRO A 31 -4.91 -13.49 1.73
CA PRO A 31 -4.29 -14.36 0.74
C PRO A 31 -2.78 -14.10 0.62
N PHE A 32 -2.07 -15.07 0.04
CA PHE A 32 -0.64 -14.98 -0.23
C PHE A 32 0.23 -14.80 1.02
N LYS A 33 -0.14 -15.45 2.13
CA LYS A 33 0.67 -15.45 3.35
C LYS A 33 2.10 -15.91 3.03
N GLY A 34 3.08 -15.15 3.53
CA GLY A 34 4.49 -15.44 3.32
C GLY A 34 5.09 -14.83 2.06
N VAL A 35 4.29 -14.27 1.17
CA VAL A 35 4.76 -13.60 -0.06
C VAL A 35 5.17 -12.16 0.27
N ALA A 36 6.28 -11.72 -0.33
CA ALA A 36 6.72 -10.33 -0.19
C ALA A 36 5.77 -9.39 -0.93
N ALA A 37 5.41 -8.29 -0.29
CA ALA A 37 4.49 -7.31 -0.85
C ALA A 37 4.82 -5.91 -0.36
N LEU A 38 4.31 -4.89 -1.05
CA LEU A 38 4.38 -3.52 -0.58
C LEU A 38 3.62 -3.37 0.75
N PRO A 39 4.06 -2.44 1.64
CA PRO A 39 3.22 -2.03 2.75
C PRO A 39 1.84 -1.62 2.23
N GLY A 40 0.80 -2.24 2.73
CA GLY A 40 -0.55 -1.98 2.27
C GLY A 40 -1.59 -2.30 3.32
N GLY A 41 -2.80 -1.83 3.12
CA GLY A 41 -3.91 -2.09 4.01
C GLY A 41 -5.22 -1.48 3.52
N TYR A 42 -6.29 -1.79 4.22
CA TYR A 42 -7.62 -1.28 3.93
C TYR A 42 -7.74 0.20 4.29
N ILE A 43 -8.62 0.89 3.59
CA ILE A 43 -9.06 2.22 4.00
C ILE A 43 -9.97 2.07 5.21
N HIS A 44 -9.73 2.88 6.24
CA HIS A 44 -10.57 2.94 7.44
C HIS A 44 -11.50 4.15 7.31
N ALA A 45 -12.72 3.91 6.82
CA ALA A 45 -13.65 4.99 6.48
C ALA A 45 -14.02 5.88 7.67
N ARG A 46 -13.91 5.39 8.90
CA ARG A 46 -14.23 6.17 10.10
C ARG A 46 -13.14 7.13 10.52
N THR A 47 -11.90 6.88 10.14
CA THR A 47 -10.74 7.62 10.66
C THR A 47 -9.88 8.23 9.57
N ASP A 48 -9.80 7.59 8.41
CA ASP A 48 -9.01 8.13 7.29
C ASP A 48 -9.79 9.23 6.57
N VAL A 49 -9.19 10.41 6.46
CA VAL A 49 -9.83 11.56 5.81
C VAL A 49 -9.92 11.35 4.30
N ASP A 50 -8.87 10.77 3.73
CA ASP A 50 -8.78 10.46 2.30
C ASP A 50 -7.81 9.30 2.09
N ALA A 51 -7.60 8.92 0.84
CA ALA A 51 -6.71 7.81 0.50
C ALA A 51 -5.25 8.10 0.87
N ARG A 52 -4.80 9.34 0.74
CA ARG A 52 -3.43 9.72 1.13
C ARG A 52 -3.24 9.58 2.63
N ASP A 53 -4.23 9.95 3.42
CA ASP A 53 -4.22 9.79 4.88
C ASP A 53 -4.13 8.32 5.26
N ALA A 54 -4.91 7.47 4.58
CA ALA A 54 -4.83 6.02 4.74
C ALA A 54 -3.42 5.49 4.42
N ALA A 55 -2.81 5.97 3.34
CA ALA A 55 -1.46 5.57 2.95
C ALA A 55 -0.42 5.96 4.00
N ARG A 56 -0.50 7.16 4.57
CA ARG A 56 0.38 7.60 5.67
C ARG A 56 0.25 6.69 6.89
N ARG A 57 -0.98 6.39 7.26
CA ARG A 57 -1.25 5.52 8.41
C ARG A 57 -0.69 4.12 8.17
N VAL A 58 -0.95 3.53 7.01
CA VAL A 58 -0.45 2.20 6.67
C VAL A 58 1.08 2.16 6.68
N LEU A 59 1.73 3.16 6.10
CA LEU A 59 3.19 3.23 6.08
C LEU A 59 3.75 3.29 7.49
N LEU A 60 3.21 4.16 8.34
CA LEU A 60 3.64 4.29 9.72
C LEU A 60 3.43 3.01 10.51
N ASP A 61 2.25 2.39 10.39
CA ASP A 61 1.91 1.16 11.11
C ASP A 61 2.77 -0.02 10.69
N LYS A 62 3.07 -0.13 9.41
CA LYS A 62 3.80 -1.28 8.86
C LYS A 62 5.32 -1.14 8.92
N THR A 63 5.84 0.06 8.85
CA THR A 63 7.29 0.29 8.75
C THR A 63 7.85 1.19 9.85
N GLY A 64 7.02 1.90 10.60
CA GLY A 64 7.47 2.90 11.56
C GLY A 64 7.94 4.20 10.92
N ILE A 65 7.80 4.36 9.62
CA ILE A 65 8.28 5.54 8.89
C ILE A 65 7.12 6.52 8.69
N ALA A 66 7.34 7.76 9.14
CA ALA A 66 6.43 8.86 8.89
C ALA A 66 6.95 9.63 7.67
N ALA A 67 6.39 9.35 6.49
CA ALA A 67 6.77 10.06 5.29
C ALA A 67 6.07 11.42 5.25
N PRO A 68 6.81 12.53 5.15
CA PRO A 68 6.20 13.85 5.06
C PRO A 68 5.51 14.08 3.72
N TYR A 69 5.86 13.31 2.72
CA TYR A 69 5.41 13.52 1.34
C TYR A 69 5.13 12.19 0.66
N LEU A 70 3.91 12.06 0.17
CA LEU A 70 3.45 10.90 -0.61
C LEU A 70 2.83 11.39 -1.90
N GLU A 71 3.22 10.79 -3.02
CA GLU A 71 2.63 11.05 -4.33
C GLU A 71 1.86 9.83 -4.79
N GLN A 72 0.73 10.07 -5.43
CA GLN A 72 -0.02 8.97 -6.04
C GLN A 72 0.73 8.46 -7.27
N LEU A 73 1.00 7.16 -7.29
CA LEU A 73 1.66 6.52 -8.40
C LEU A 73 0.66 6.10 -9.48
N ALA A 74 -0.37 5.35 -9.07
CA ALA A 74 -1.38 4.83 -9.98
C ALA A 74 -2.53 4.23 -9.17
N THR A 75 -3.61 3.89 -9.88
CA THR A 75 -4.70 3.09 -9.34
C THR A 75 -4.76 1.78 -10.13
N PHE A 76 -4.78 0.68 -9.41
CA PHE A 76 -4.91 -0.66 -9.99
C PHE A 76 -6.25 -1.24 -9.59
N SER A 77 -6.99 -1.82 -10.54
CA SER A 77 -8.33 -2.31 -10.24
C SER A 77 -8.71 -3.49 -11.10
N GLY A 78 -9.69 -4.25 -10.64
CA GLY A 78 -10.28 -5.29 -11.44
C GLY A 78 -10.76 -6.51 -10.67
N ALA A 79 -11.44 -7.38 -11.40
CA ALA A 79 -12.05 -8.59 -10.85
C ALA A 79 -11.03 -9.69 -10.57
N ALA A 80 -9.90 -9.68 -11.25
CA ALA A 80 -8.92 -10.77 -11.20
C ALA A 80 -7.68 -10.45 -10.35
N ARG A 81 -7.60 -9.25 -9.75
CA ARG A 81 -6.44 -8.83 -8.96
C ARG A 81 -6.33 -9.57 -7.63
N ASP A 82 -7.46 -9.84 -7.00
CA ASP A 82 -7.51 -10.37 -5.64
C ASP A 82 -8.48 -11.53 -5.62
N PRO A 83 -8.07 -12.70 -5.10
CA PRO A 83 -8.96 -13.86 -5.04
C PRO A 83 -10.20 -13.63 -4.17
N ARG A 84 -10.18 -12.63 -3.29
CA ARG A 84 -11.33 -12.30 -2.44
C ARG A 84 -12.44 -11.57 -3.18
N GLY A 85 -12.18 -10.98 -4.35
CA GLY A 85 -13.19 -10.30 -5.14
C GLY A 85 -12.67 -9.08 -5.89
N TRP A 86 -13.60 -8.32 -6.42
CA TRP A 86 -13.29 -7.09 -7.15
C TRP A 86 -12.57 -6.10 -6.26
N SER A 87 -11.44 -5.60 -6.69
CA SER A 87 -10.60 -4.77 -5.83
C SER A 87 -10.03 -3.54 -6.53
N ILE A 88 -9.76 -2.50 -5.73
CA ILE A 88 -9.06 -1.29 -6.12
C ILE A 88 -7.89 -1.12 -5.17
N SER A 89 -6.70 -0.91 -5.70
CA SER A 89 -5.54 -0.44 -4.94
C SER A 89 -5.16 0.93 -5.42
N ILE A 90 -5.13 1.90 -4.51
CA ILE A 90 -4.60 3.23 -4.77
C ILE A 90 -3.16 3.22 -4.29
N ALA A 91 -2.23 3.25 -5.24
CA ALA A 91 -0.81 3.13 -4.93
C ALA A 91 -0.16 4.51 -4.81
N TYR A 92 0.63 4.67 -3.75
CA TYR A 92 1.43 5.86 -3.49
C TYR A 92 2.91 5.48 -3.49
N TYR A 93 3.78 6.47 -3.67
CA TYR A 93 5.20 6.28 -3.43
C TYR A 93 5.75 7.38 -2.55
N ALA A 94 6.82 7.05 -1.84
CA ALA A 94 7.60 7.97 -1.04
C ALA A 94 9.08 7.70 -1.28
N LEU A 95 9.87 8.76 -1.37
CA LEU A 95 11.32 8.67 -1.45
C LEU A 95 11.90 8.94 -0.07
N VAL A 96 12.81 8.08 0.38
CA VAL A 96 13.51 8.23 1.65
C VAL A 96 15.01 8.14 1.44
N PRO A 97 15.81 8.78 2.32
CA PRO A 97 17.27 8.70 2.24
C PRO A 97 17.81 7.29 2.43
#